data_ff3f37f988e5bb10abe3723c6e084e97
#
_entry.id   ff3f37f988e5bb10abe3723c6e084e97
#
_cell.length_a   1.000
_cell.length_b   1.000
_cell.length_c   1.000
_cell.angle_alpha   90.00
_cell.angle_beta   90.00
_cell.angle_gamma   90.00
#
_symmetry.space_group_name_H-M   'P 1'
#
loop_
_entity.id
_entity.type
_entity.pdbx_description
1 polymer ?
#
loop_
_entity_poly.entity_id
_entity_poly.type
_entity_poly.pdbx_seq_one_letter_code
_entity_poly.pdbx_strand_id
1 'polypeptide(L)'
;MNTAARRPHEAWDRLVREAASWPATEAATSYGAPALKVNGRLFARIRAEADDMLVFASTPEERSAWIASGEPGLFTEPHYARYGHILADPTVTAPATLDELLDRAWNLTANRTTREVREGAAS
;
A
#
# COMPACT_ATOMS: atom_id res chain seq x y z
N MET A 1 -24.47 -1.83 16.65
CA MET A 1 -23.19 -2.31 16.23
C MET A 1 -22.44 -1.29 15.37
N ASN A 2 -21.22 -1.09 15.65
CA ASN A 2 -20.43 -0.11 14.92
C ASN A 2 -19.63 -0.79 13.82
N THR A 3 -20.05 -0.58 12.58
CA THR A 3 -19.33 -1.12 11.41
C THR A 3 -18.40 -0.09 10.78
N ALA A 4 -18.42 1.14 11.28
CA ALA A 4 -17.65 2.21 10.67
C ALA A 4 -16.17 2.14 11.00
N ALA A 5 -15.83 1.65 12.20
CA ALA A 5 -14.43 1.57 12.60
C ALA A 5 -13.82 0.27 12.10
N ARG A 6 -12.87 0.39 11.17
CA ARG A 6 -12.10 -0.75 10.69
C ARG A 6 -10.87 -0.88 11.55
N ARG A 7 -10.47 -2.11 11.80
CA ARG A 7 -9.23 -2.37 12.54
C ARG A 7 -8.07 -2.29 11.55
N PRO A 8 -7.03 -1.53 11.87
CA PRO A 8 -5.89 -1.36 10.96
C PRO A 8 -5.25 -2.68 10.54
N HIS A 9 -5.07 -3.61 11.48
CA HIS A 9 -4.43 -4.88 11.17
C HIS A 9 -5.32 -5.78 10.32
N GLU A 10 -6.64 -5.70 10.47
CA GLU A 10 -7.55 -6.43 9.60
C GLU A 10 -7.48 -5.91 8.16
N ALA A 11 -7.41 -4.59 7.99
CA ALA A 11 -7.24 -3.98 6.68
C ALA A 11 -5.93 -4.41 6.06
N TRP A 12 -4.86 -4.40 6.83
CA TRP A 12 -3.55 -4.85 6.36
C TRP A 12 -3.57 -6.33 5.95
N ASP A 13 -4.16 -7.19 6.79
CA ASP A 13 -4.22 -8.63 6.50
C ASP A 13 -4.99 -8.89 5.21
N ARG A 14 -6.04 -8.12 4.95
CA ARG A 14 -6.78 -8.24 3.70
C ARG A 14 -5.91 -7.90 2.49
N LEU A 15 -5.10 -6.85 2.60
CA LEU A 15 -4.18 -6.45 1.53
C LEU A 15 -3.12 -7.52 1.30
N VAL A 16 -2.60 -8.13 2.38
CA VAL A 16 -1.63 -9.22 2.26
C VAL A 16 -2.24 -10.41 1.51
N ARG A 17 -3.48 -10.76 1.82
CA ARG A 17 -4.17 -11.85 1.11
C ARG A 17 -4.37 -11.49 -0.36
N GLU A 18 -4.71 -10.24 -0.66
CA GLU A 18 -4.87 -9.78 -2.04
C GLU A 18 -3.58 -9.95 -2.82
N ALA A 19 -2.46 -9.55 -2.24
CA ALA A 19 -1.16 -9.57 -2.91
C ALA A 19 -0.50 -10.96 -2.93
N ALA A 20 -1.03 -11.92 -2.20
CA ALA A 20 -0.35 -13.21 -1.98
C ALA A 20 -0.09 -13.98 -3.29
N SER A 21 -0.93 -13.79 -4.31
CA SER A 21 -0.79 -14.48 -5.59
C SER A 21 -0.03 -13.67 -6.63
N TRP A 22 0.37 -12.44 -6.31
CA TRP A 22 1.07 -11.61 -7.28
C TRP A 22 2.52 -12.08 -7.45
N PRO A 23 3.06 -12.02 -8.69
CA PRO A 23 4.41 -12.53 -8.96
C PRO A 23 5.49 -11.86 -8.14
N ALA A 24 6.49 -12.64 -7.71
CA ALA A 24 7.68 -12.17 -7.00
C ALA A 24 7.35 -11.32 -5.77
N THR A 25 6.19 -11.54 -5.17
CA THR A 25 5.69 -10.77 -4.02
C THR A 25 5.77 -11.63 -2.77
N GLU A 26 6.26 -11.03 -1.68
CA GLU A 26 6.45 -11.75 -0.44
C GLU A 26 6.10 -10.88 0.77
N ALA A 27 5.61 -11.54 1.81
CA ALA A 27 5.47 -10.91 3.11
C ALA A 27 6.86 -10.79 3.74
N ALA A 28 7.11 -9.64 4.37
CA ALA A 28 8.42 -9.30 4.93
C ALA A 28 8.22 -8.45 6.18
N THR A 29 9.31 -7.89 6.70
CA THR A 29 9.23 -6.91 7.78
C THR A 29 10.02 -5.67 7.40
N SER A 30 9.62 -4.54 8.00
CA SER A 30 10.31 -3.27 7.87
C SER A 30 10.14 -2.55 9.20
N TYR A 31 11.25 -2.17 9.82
CA TYR A 31 11.26 -1.61 11.18
C TYR A 31 10.54 -2.52 12.19
N GLY A 32 10.69 -3.84 12.01
CA GLY A 32 10.06 -4.81 12.89
C GLY A 32 8.57 -4.99 12.70
N ALA A 33 7.96 -4.32 11.71
CA ALA A 33 6.53 -4.38 11.43
C ALA A 33 6.25 -5.07 10.10
N PRO A 34 5.04 -5.61 9.90
CA PRO A 34 4.70 -6.29 8.66
C PRO A 34 4.83 -5.40 7.43
N ALA A 35 5.32 -5.99 6.34
CA ALA A 35 5.58 -5.30 5.09
C ALA A 35 5.35 -6.24 3.90
N LEU A 36 5.28 -5.66 2.71
CA LEU A 36 5.20 -6.40 1.46
C LEU A 36 6.30 -5.93 0.52
N LYS A 37 6.99 -6.88 -0.11
CA LYS A 37 8.04 -6.60 -1.07
C LYS A 37 7.75 -7.29 -2.38
N VAL A 38 8.17 -6.68 -3.48
CA VAL A 38 8.18 -7.28 -4.80
C VAL A 38 9.58 -7.12 -5.39
N ASN A 39 10.11 -8.20 -5.92
CA ASN A 39 11.50 -8.23 -6.41
C ASN A 39 12.50 -7.76 -5.32
N GLY A 40 12.22 -8.08 -4.07
CA GLY A 40 13.05 -7.69 -2.94
C GLY A 40 12.94 -6.23 -2.51
N ARG A 41 12.02 -5.45 -3.12
CA ARG A 41 11.84 -4.03 -2.82
C ARG A 41 10.53 -3.79 -2.09
N LEU A 42 10.59 -2.98 -1.06
CA LEU A 42 9.41 -2.62 -0.27
C LEU A 42 8.43 -1.81 -1.12
N PHE A 43 7.16 -2.21 -1.13
CA PHE A 43 6.13 -1.41 -1.79
C PHE A 43 4.96 -1.04 -0.87
N ALA A 44 4.80 -1.72 0.26
CA ALA A 44 3.75 -1.38 1.23
C ALA A 44 4.15 -1.86 2.61
N ARG A 45 3.70 -1.14 3.65
CA ARG A 45 3.87 -1.57 5.03
C ARG A 45 2.81 -0.96 5.94
N ILE A 46 2.63 -1.56 7.11
CA ILE A 46 1.85 -0.97 8.19
C ILE A 46 2.83 -0.48 9.27
N ARG A 47 2.65 0.75 9.76
CA ARG A 47 3.49 1.31 10.81
C ARG A 47 3.07 0.81 12.19
N ALA A 48 3.13 -0.51 12.38
CA ALA A 48 2.70 -1.13 13.64
C ALA A 48 3.56 -0.69 14.84
N GLU A 49 4.77 -0.22 14.56
CA GLU A 49 5.67 0.30 15.60
C GLU A 49 5.27 1.71 16.09
N ALA A 50 4.34 2.36 15.40
CA ALA A 50 3.99 3.74 15.70
C ALA A 50 2.47 3.96 15.81
N ASP A 51 1.78 4.06 14.69
CA ASP A 51 0.39 4.52 14.66
C ASP A 51 -0.56 3.65 13.82
N ASP A 52 -0.05 2.54 13.30
CA ASP A 52 -0.80 1.61 12.44
C ASP A 52 -1.27 2.22 11.11
N MET A 53 -0.70 3.35 10.71
CA MET A 53 -0.99 3.90 9.39
C MET A 53 -0.34 3.03 8.32
N LEU A 54 -0.96 2.99 7.14
CA LEU A 54 -0.43 2.25 6.01
C LEU A 54 0.43 3.18 5.14
N VAL A 55 1.51 2.64 4.60
CA VAL A 55 2.45 3.37 3.74
C VAL A 55 2.55 2.61 2.43
N PHE A 56 2.35 3.31 1.32
CA PHE A 56 2.44 2.72 -0.02
C PHE A 56 3.46 3.48 -0.85
N ALA A 57 4.24 2.75 -1.65
CA ALA A 57 5.10 3.38 -2.65
C ALA A 57 4.24 4.18 -3.63
N SER A 58 4.72 5.37 -4.01
CA SER A 58 4.00 6.25 -4.91
C SER A 58 5.00 7.17 -5.56
N THR A 59 4.60 7.92 -6.57
CA THR A 59 5.37 9.05 -7.04
C THR A 59 4.82 10.32 -6.37
N PRO A 60 5.63 11.40 -6.27
CA PRO A 60 5.11 12.66 -5.75
C PRO A 60 3.90 13.16 -6.52
N GLU A 61 3.88 12.96 -7.83
CA GLU A 61 2.78 13.39 -8.69
C GLU A 61 1.50 12.60 -8.38
N GLU A 62 1.60 11.28 -8.29
CA GLU A 62 0.43 10.46 -7.96
C GLU A 62 -0.07 10.75 -6.56
N ARG A 63 0.85 10.93 -5.62
CA ARG A 63 0.49 11.27 -4.24
C ARG A 63 -0.29 12.58 -4.20
N SER A 64 0.19 13.60 -4.91
CA SER A 64 -0.49 14.89 -4.96
C SER A 64 -1.89 14.76 -5.56
N ALA A 65 -2.03 13.97 -6.62
CA ALA A 65 -3.32 13.73 -7.25
C ALA A 65 -4.29 13.01 -6.30
N TRP A 66 -3.80 12.00 -5.59
CA TRP A 66 -4.63 11.26 -4.62
C TRP A 66 -5.13 12.18 -3.50
N ILE A 67 -4.23 12.98 -2.92
CA ILE A 67 -4.60 13.88 -1.82
C ILE A 67 -5.57 14.94 -2.34
N ALA A 68 -5.33 15.49 -3.54
CA ALA A 68 -6.20 16.48 -4.14
C ALA A 68 -7.59 15.93 -4.50
N SER A 69 -7.72 14.62 -4.68
CA SER A 69 -9.00 14.00 -5.02
C SER A 69 -10.01 14.06 -3.88
N GLY A 70 -9.55 14.33 -2.66
CA GLY A 70 -10.43 14.39 -1.50
C GLY A 70 -10.76 13.02 -0.90
N GLU A 71 -10.10 11.95 -1.33
CA GLU A 71 -10.32 10.64 -0.72
C GLU A 71 -9.99 10.69 0.76
N PRO A 72 -10.93 10.27 1.64
CA PRO A 72 -10.70 10.34 3.07
C PRO A 72 -9.52 9.48 3.53
N GLY A 73 -8.75 10.02 4.48
CA GLY A 73 -7.69 9.28 5.14
C GLY A 73 -6.35 9.28 4.45
N LEU A 74 -6.23 9.87 3.26
CA LEU A 74 -4.96 9.94 2.54
C LEU A 74 -4.19 11.20 2.95
N PHE A 75 -2.89 11.03 3.21
CA PHE A 75 -2.07 12.16 3.65
C PHE A 75 -0.59 11.89 3.39
N THR A 76 0.21 12.89 3.67
CA THR A 76 1.67 12.77 3.68
C THR A 76 2.21 13.47 4.93
N GLU A 77 3.47 13.22 5.23
CA GLU A 77 4.17 13.84 6.36
C GLU A 77 5.49 14.40 5.87
N PRO A 78 6.06 15.39 6.59
CA PRO A 78 7.34 15.98 6.15
C PRO A 78 8.44 14.95 5.90
N HIS A 79 8.51 13.90 6.70
CA HIS A 79 9.49 12.84 6.52
C HIS A 79 9.35 12.15 5.15
N TYR A 80 8.11 12.01 4.67
CA TYR A 80 7.82 11.33 3.40
C TYR A 80 7.70 12.30 2.22
N ALA A 81 7.66 13.60 2.46
CA ALA A 81 7.46 14.58 1.40
C ALA A 81 8.55 14.53 0.34
N ARG A 82 9.77 14.13 0.73
CA ARG A 82 10.92 14.03 -0.17
C ARG A 82 10.97 12.71 -0.94
N TYR A 83 10.17 11.74 -0.52
CA TYR A 83 10.18 10.40 -1.09
C TYR A 83 8.83 10.10 -1.73
N GLY A 84 8.80 9.13 -2.60
CA GLY A 84 7.57 8.75 -3.26
C GLY A 84 6.75 7.77 -2.42
N HIS A 85 6.10 8.29 -1.38
CA HIS A 85 5.23 7.48 -0.51
C HIS A 85 3.95 8.24 -0.22
N ILE A 86 2.85 7.49 -0.08
CA ILE A 86 1.58 8.04 0.38
C ILE A 86 1.13 7.25 1.61
N LEU A 87 0.53 7.95 2.56
CA LEU A 87 0.01 7.34 3.78
C LEU A 87 -1.51 7.29 3.72
N ALA A 88 -2.05 6.24 4.33
CA ALA A 88 -3.49 6.06 4.43
C ALA A 88 -3.87 5.63 5.84
N ASP A 89 -4.91 6.24 6.37
CA ASP A 89 -5.51 5.82 7.63
C ASP A 89 -6.48 4.68 7.33
N PRO A 90 -6.16 3.44 7.70
CA PRO A 90 -7.01 2.30 7.34
C PRO A 90 -8.36 2.27 8.05
N THR A 91 -8.53 3.10 9.09
CA THR A 91 -9.82 3.20 9.76
C THR A 91 -10.78 4.14 9.04
N VAL A 92 -10.27 4.91 8.10
CA VAL A 92 -11.02 5.96 7.39
C VAL A 92 -11.08 5.70 5.89
N THR A 93 -9.96 5.30 5.28
CA THR A 93 -9.86 5.11 3.83
C THR A 93 -10.67 3.90 3.38
N ALA A 94 -11.43 4.07 2.30
CA ALA A 94 -12.27 2.99 1.77
C ALA A 94 -11.43 1.78 1.33
N PRO A 95 -11.91 0.55 1.53
CA PRO A 95 -11.18 -0.64 1.09
C PRO A 95 -10.83 -0.63 -0.39
N ALA A 96 -11.73 -0.16 -1.25
CA ALA A 96 -11.45 -0.08 -2.68
C ALA A 96 -10.28 0.86 -2.99
N THR A 97 -10.18 1.95 -2.23
CA THR A 97 -9.07 2.89 -2.39
C THR A 97 -7.76 2.24 -1.93
N LEU A 98 -7.80 1.51 -0.81
CA LEU A 98 -6.61 0.80 -0.33
C LEU A 98 -6.14 -0.24 -1.34
N ASP A 99 -7.08 -0.95 -1.97
CA ASP A 99 -6.75 -1.93 -3.02
C ASP A 99 -6.06 -1.26 -4.20
N GLU A 100 -6.56 -0.10 -4.62
CA GLU A 100 -5.97 0.61 -5.74
C GLU A 100 -4.58 1.15 -5.40
N LEU A 101 -4.41 1.67 -4.18
CA LEU A 101 -3.09 2.14 -3.73
C LEU A 101 -2.09 0.98 -3.71
N LEU A 102 -2.52 -0.19 -3.25
CA LEU A 102 -1.66 -1.37 -3.21
C LEU A 102 -1.25 -1.80 -4.62
N ASP A 103 -2.21 -1.86 -5.53
CA ASP A 103 -1.96 -2.25 -6.91
C ASP A 103 -0.99 -1.29 -7.60
N ARG A 104 -1.20 0.01 -7.44
CA ARG A 104 -0.32 1.00 -8.05
C ARG A 104 1.08 0.96 -7.44
N ALA A 105 1.18 0.76 -6.13
CA ALA A 105 2.47 0.65 -5.44
C ALA A 105 3.26 -0.55 -5.96
N TRP A 106 2.58 -1.67 -6.14
CA TRP A 106 3.20 -2.88 -6.69
C TRP A 106 3.70 -2.63 -8.13
N ASN A 107 2.85 -2.04 -8.97
CA ASN A 107 3.21 -1.78 -10.38
C ASN A 107 4.38 -0.82 -10.49
N LEU A 108 4.45 0.17 -9.62
CA LEU A 108 5.55 1.13 -9.60
C LEU A 108 6.87 0.47 -9.19
N THR A 109 6.81 -0.50 -8.28
CA THR A 109 8.00 -1.09 -7.66
C THR A 109 8.50 -2.33 -8.39
N ALA A 110 7.59 -3.12 -8.95
CA ALA A 110 7.93 -4.35 -9.66
C ALA A 110 8.77 -4.05 -10.91
N ASN A 111 9.69 -4.96 -11.23
CA ASN A 111 10.44 -4.81 -12.47
C ASN A 111 9.56 -5.16 -13.67
N ARG A 112 10.06 -4.83 -14.86
CA ARG A 112 9.29 -5.00 -16.10
C ARG A 112 8.84 -6.45 -16.33
N THR A 113 9.77 -7.38 -16.18
CA THR A 113 9.48 -8.80 -16.41
C THR A 113 8.38 -9.29 -15.48
N THR A 114 8.46 -8.91 -14.22
CA THR A 114 7.47 -9.31 -13.22
C THR A 114 6.10 -8.71 -13.53
N ARG A 115 6.05 -7.45 -13.98
CA ARG A 115 4.79 -6.84 -14.40
C ARG A 115 4.17 -7.59 -15.58
N GLU A 116 5.00 -7.98 -16.55
CA GLU A 116 4.54 -8.74 -17.72
C GLU A 116 3.97 -10.10 -17.32
N VAL A 117 4.60 -10.78 -16.36
CA VAL A 117 4.09 -12.06 -15.86
C VAL A 117 2.70 -11.89 -15.26
N ARG A 118 2.50 -10.84 -14.45
CA ARG A 118 1.20 -10.58 -13.84
C ARG A 118 0.14 -10.24 -14.89
N GLU A 119 0.49 -9.44 -15.88
CA GLU A 119 -0.42 -9.09 -16.98
C GLU A 119 -0.81 -10.33 -17.77
N GLY A 120 0.14 -11.21 -18.08
CA GLY A 120 -0.13 -12.45 -18.78
C GLY A 120 -1.04 -13.39 -17.99
N ALA A 121 -0.88 -13.44 -16.68
CA ALA A 121 -1.72 -14.28 -15.81
C ALA A 121 -3.16 -13.74 -15.73
N ALA A 122 -3.34 -12.46 -15.91
CA ALA A 122 -4.65 -11.81 -15.85
C ALA A 122 -5.43 -11.90 -17.16
N SER A 123 -4.77 -12.25 -18.26
CA SER A 123 -5.42 -12.30 -19.57
C SER A 123 -6.16 -13.63 -19.88
#